data_ffa6f736a21f7f51a22a566846fec248
#
_entry.id   ffa6f736a21f7f51a22a566846fec248
#
_cell.length_a   1.000
_cell.length_b   1.000
_cell.length_c   1.000
_cell.angle_alpha   90.00
_cell.angle_beta   90.00
_cell.angle_gamma   90.00
#
_symmetry.space_group_name_H-M   'P 1'
#
loop_
_entity.id
_entity.type
_entity.pdbx_description
1 polymer ?
#
loop_
_entity_poly.entity_id
_entity_poly.type
_entity_poly.pdbx_seq_one_letter_code
_entity_poly.pdbx_strand_id
1 'polypeptide(L)'
;MISGKLGKVVGIRGVYGKSNLITFNQPDWRTKRSIAGGGVLLDQGIHMLDLIRLFAGNFCEIKSFVSNSYWNHDVEDNAYAIMKNENGVIAMIHSSATQWRHRFNLEINLQKGSIILGGFLSGTKSYGEETLTFVYADTQKDNGDPREESIRYNKDPSWQREIDVLVSSIIEDKQIINGSSRDALETMKMVYEIYYSDSVWRDKFKIKKP
;
A
#
# COMPACT_ATOMS: atom_id res chain seq x y z
N MET A 1 0.48 -0.18 -21.05
CA MET A 1 -0.12 0.45 -19.87
C MET A 1 -1.34 1.27 -20.28
N ILE A 2 -2.47 1.08 -19.63
CA ILE A 2 -3.74 1.81 -19.86
C ILE A 2 -3.62 3.30 -19.44
N SER A 3 -2.53 3.67 -18.78
CA SER A 3 -2.27 5.00 -18.21
C SER A 3 -2.36 6.18 -19.20
N GLY A 4 -2.12 5.96 -20.48
CA GLY A 4 -2.22 7.05 -21.46
C GLY A 4 -3.65 7.54 -21.71
N LYS A 5 -4.68 6.69 -21.53
CA LYS A 5 -6.07 7.05 -21.82
C LYS A 5 -6.73 7.86 -20.71
N LEU A 6 -6.37 7.62 -19.44
CA LEU A 6 -6.96 8.30 -18.30
C LEU A 6 -6.15 9.54 -17.84
N GLY A 7 -5.03 9.83 -18.48
CA GLY A 7 -4.22 11.00 -18.20
C GLY A 7 -3.28 10.80 -16.99
N LYS A 8 -2.81 11.92 -16.41
CA LYS A 8 -1.86 11.92 -15.27
C LYS A 8 -2.57 11.62 -13.95
N VAL A 9 -1.83 11.04 -13.00
CA VAL A 9 -2.29 10.86 -11.63
C VAL A 9 -2.47 12.22 -10.95
N VAL A 10 -3.59 12.39 -10.27
CA VAL A 10 -3.96 13.60 -9.51
C VAL A 10 -3.85 13.35 -8.01
N GLY A 11 -4.31 12.19 -7.55
CA GLY A 11 -4.25 11.81 -6.14
C GLY A 11 -4.47 10.32 -5.94
N ILE A 12 -4.04 9.82 -4.78
CA ILE A 12 -4.14 8.39 -4.44
C ILE A 12 -4.65 8.24 -3.00
N ARG A 13 -5.50 7.25 -2.78
CA ARG A 13 -5.97 6.87 -1.44
C ARG A 13 -5.87 5.37 -1.26
N GLY A 14 -5.08 4.92 -0.28
CA GLY A 14 -4.88 3.52 0.05
C GLY A 14 -5.33 3.17 1.46
N VAL A 15 -6.03 2.06 1.61
CA VAL A 15 -6.37 1.47 2.91
C VAL A 15 -6.03 -0.01 2.88
N TYR A 16 -5.21 -0.44 3.84
CA TYR A 16 -4.92 -1.84 4.06
C TYR A 16 -5.08 -2.17 5.55
N GLY A 17 -6.15 -2.85 5.89
CA GLY A 17 -6.50 -3.09 7.28
C GLY A 17 -6.99 -4.51 7.55
N LYS A 18 -6.60 -5.00 8.73
CA LYS A 18 -7.06 -6.26 9.34
C LYS A 18 -7.42 -6.04 10.80
N SER A 19 -8.03 -7.04 11.41
CA SER A 19 -8.51 -6.96 12.79
C SER A 19 -7.44 -7.25 13.83
N ASN A 20 -6.29 -7.83 13.45
CA ASN A 20 -5.22 -8.20 14.37
C ASN A 20 -3.88 -8.35 13.62
N LEU A 21 -2.75 -8.10 14.30
CA LEU A 21 -1.40 -8.38 13.77
C LEU A 21 -1.07 -9.87 13.79
N ILE A 22 -1.58 -10.60 14.77
CA ILE A 22 -1.35 -12.04 14.94
C ILE A 22 -2.55 -12.79 14.37
N THR A 23 -2.30 -13.67 13.42
CA THR A 23 -3.30 -14.59 12.87
C THR A 23 -2.84 -16.03 13.09
N PHE A 24 -3.79 -16.95 13.31
CA PHE A 24 -3.56 -18.40 13.32
C PHE A 24 -2.58 -18.93 14.40
N ASN A 25 -2.67 -18.47 15.65
CA ASN A 25 -1.82 -18.93 16.77
C ASN A 25 -0.30 -18.92 16.46
N GLN A 26 0.15 -17.99 15.62
CA GLN A 26 1.57 -17.84 15.32
C GLN A 26 2.32 -17.24 16.53
N PRO A 27 3.64 -17.49 16.66
CA PRO A 27 4.45 -16.82 17.66
C PRO A 27 4.30 -15.30 17.57
N ASP A 28 4.25 -14.67 18.72
CA ASP A 28 4.01 -13.24 18.90
C ASP A 28 5.16 -12.31 18.45
N TRP A 29 6.13 -12.80 17.67
CA TRP A 29 7.29 -12.05 17.23
C TRP A 29 6.94 -10.76 16.47
N ARG A 30 5.80 -10.78 15.74
CA ARG A 30 5.29 -9.60 15.01
C ARG A 30 4.88 -8.45 15.92
N THR A 31 4.66 -8.70 17.19
CA THR A 31 4.27 -7.70 18.18
C THR A 31 5.47 -7.14 18.95
N LYS A 32 6.68 -7.67 18.67
CA LYS A 32 7.94 -7.27 19.33
C LYS A 32 8.79 -6.45 18.37
N ARG A 33 8.91 -5.16 18.63
CA ARG A 33 9.65 -4.24 17.77
C ARG A 33 11.10 -4.65 17.55
N SER A 34 11.77 -5.18 18.60
CA SER A 34 13.17 -5.63 18.49
C SER A 34 13.40 -6.76 17.50
N ILE A 35 12.34 -7.49 17.14
CA ILE A 35 12.40 -8.61 16.19
C ILE A 35 11.76 -8.20 14.85
N ALA A 36 10.55 -7.64 14.89
CA ALA A 36 9.77 -7.29 13.70
C ALA A 36 10.19 -5.95 13.08
N GLY A 37 10.79 -5.03 13.85
CA GLY A 37 11.13 -3.69 13.39
C GLY A 37 9.98 -2.68 13.40
N GLY A 38 8.75 -3.12 13.20
CA GLY A 38 7.53 -2.33 13.18
C GLY A 38 6.30 -3.21 13.24
N GLY A 39 5.12 -2.60 13.22
CA GLY A 39 3.83 -3.26 13.28
C GLY A 39 3.11 -3.29 11.93
N VAL A 40 1.84 -2.87 11.94
CA VAL A 40 0.96 -3.02 10.77
C VAL A 40 1.41 -2.22 9.55
N LEU A 41 2.09 -1.10 9.74
CA LEU A 41 2.63 -0.31 8.62
C LEU A 41 3.75 -1.09 7.90
N LEU A 42 4.65 -1.71 8.67
CA LEU A 42 5.75 -2.50 8.11
C LEU A 42 5.29 -3.87 7.61
N ASP A 43 4.33 -4.53 8.28
CA ASP A 43 3.83 -5.87 7.91
C ASP A 43 2.90 -5.83 6.68
N GLN A 44 1.99 -4.85 6.61
CA GLN A 44 0.98 -4.74 5.55
C GLN A 44 1.04 -3.43 4.78
N GLY A 45 1.21 -2.32 5.47
CA GLY A 45 1.23 -1.01 4.86
C GLY A 45 2.33 -0.85 3.81
N ILE A 46 3.46 -1.55 3.97
CA ILE A 46 4.55 -1.55 3.00
C ILE A 46 4.09 -1.97 1.59
N HIS A 47 3.20 -2.95 1.48
CA HIS A 47 2.65 -3.38 0.19
C HIS A 47 1.78 -2.29 -0.46
N MET A 48 1.01 -1.56 0.36
CA MET A 48 0.22 -0.44 -0.12
C MET A 48 1.12 0.73 -0.56
N LEU A 49 2.19 1.00 0.19
CA LEU A 49 3.19 2.02 -0.17
C LEU A 49 3.90 1.68 -1.47
N ASP A 50 4.23 0.43 -1.68
CA ASP A 50 4.85 -0.05 -2.91
C ASP A 50 3.95 0.19 -4.12
N LEU A 51 2.66 -0.15 -4.00
CA LEU A 51 1.67 0.14 -5.03
C LEU A 51 1.49 1.65 -5.28
N ILE A 52 1.46 2.47 -4.23
CA ILE A 52 1.38 3.93 -4.36
C ILE A 52 2.60 4.47 -5.11
N ARG A 53 3.81 3.98 -4.79
CA ARG A 53 5.04 4.33 -5.49
C ARG A 53 5.04 3.90 -6.96
N LEU A 54 4.48 2.74 -7.27
CA LEU A 54 4.34 2.26 -8.65
C LEU A 54 3.59 3.26 -9.54
N PHE A 55 2.58 3.96 -9.00
CA PHE A 55 1.76 4.90 -9.74
C PHE A 55 2.26 6.35 -9.69
N ALA A 56 2.86 6.78 -8.58
CA ALA A 56 3.19 8.19 -8.33
C ALA A 56 4.69 8.47 -8.12
N GLY A 57 5.54 7.45 -8.05
CA GLY A 57 6.95 7.60 -7.72
C GLY A 57 7.18 7.90 -6.24
N ASN A 58 8.34 8.45 -5.92
CA ASN A 58 8.74 8.78 -4.56
C ASN A 58 8.05 10.06 -4.06
N PHE A 59 7.92 10.19 -2.74
CA PHE A 59 7.31 11.34 -2.06
C PHE A 59 8.38 12.11 -1.28
N CYS A 60 8.26 13.44 -1.25
CA CYS A 60 9.23 14.34 -0.62
C CYS A 60 8.70 15.06 0.62
N GLU A 61 7.38 15.15 0.77
CA GLU A 61 6.73 15.70 1.97
C GLU A 61 5.82 14.63 2.58
N ILE A 62 6.01 14.34 3.88
CA ILE A 62 5.21 13.34 4.60
C ILE A 62 4.76 13.91 5.93
N LYS A 63 3.48 13.72 6.25
CA LYS A 63 2.87 13.99 7.56
C LYS A 63 2.14 12.74 8.02
N SER A 64 2.37 12.31 9.24
CA SER A 64 1.81 11.06 9.74
C SER A 64 1.37 11.14 11.20
N PHE A 65 0.48 10.20 11.55
CA PHE A 65 0.12 9.84 12.91
C PHE A 65 0.23 8.33 13.05
N VAL A 66 1.04 7.89 14.00
CA VAL A 66 1.30 6.47 14.28
C VAL A 66 0.87 6.17 15.69
N SER A 67 0.07 5.15 15.89
CA SER A 67 -0.48 4.84 17.20
C SER A 67 -0.43 3.34 17.53
N ASN A 68 -0.45 3.08 18.82
CA ASN A 68 -0.68 1.78 19.43
C ASN A 68 -1.76 1.99 20.50
N SER A 69 -3.00 2.13 20.05
CA SER A 69 -4.10 2.59 20.90
C SER A 69 -5.04 1.48 21.36
N TYR A 70 -4.95 0.31 20.77
CA TYR A 70 -5.87 -0.78 21.08
C TYR A 70 -5.17 -2.06 21.57
N TRP A 71 -4.24 -2.60 20.78
CA TRP A 71 -3.62 -3.90 21.08
C TRP A 71 -2.54 -3.83 22.16
N ASN A 72 -2.03 -2.65 22.48
CA ASN A 72 -1.02 -2.39 23.49
C ASN A 72 0.25 -3.27 23.29
N HIS A 73 0.64 -3.50 22.05
CA HIS A 73 1.88 -4.19 21.68
C HIS A 73 3.08 -3.24 21.72
N ASP A 74 4.29 -3.75 21.45
CA ASP A 74 5.52 -2.95 21.30
C ASP A 74 5.67 -2.31 19.90
N VAL A 75 4.66 -2.46 19.05
CA VAL A 75 4.60 -1.98 17.67
C VAL A 75 3.29 -1.24 17.43
N GLU A 76 3.19 -0.48 16.34
CA GLU A 76 1.98 0.24 16.00
C GLU A 76 0.86 -0.69 15.52
N ASP A 77 -0.36 -0.34 15.89
CA ASP A 77 -1.59 -0.98 15.42
C ASP A 77 -2.33 -0.13 14.39
N ASN A 78 -1.97 1.15 14.26
CA ASN A 78 -2.49 2.05 13.24
C ASN A 78 -1.41 3.03 12.79
N ALA A 79 -1.40 3.31 11.47
CA ALA A 79 -0.58 4.36 10.88
C ALA A 79 -1.38 5.06 9.78
N TYR A 80 -1.43 6.39 9.87
CA TYR A 80 -2.01 7.29 8.88
C TYR A 80 -0.92 8.18 8.33
N ALA A 81 -0.86 8.35 7.02
CA ALA A 81 0.04 9.32 6.41
C ALA A 81 -0.60 10.02 5.22
N ILE A 82 -0.26 11.31 5.06
CA ILE A 82 -0.51 12.10 3.87
C ILE A 82 0.85 12.48 3.30
N MET A 83 1.03 12.26 2.01
CA MET A 83 2.30 12.40 1.33
C MET A 83 2.12 13.21 0.05
N LYS A 84 3.13 14.01 -0.30
CA LYS A 84 3.15 14.79 -1.53
C LYS A 84 4.47 14.59 -2.26
N ASN A 85 4.42 14.37 -3.56
CA ASN A 85 5.60 14.25 -4.41
C ASN A 85 5.97 15.57 -5.09
N GLU A 86 7.12 15.61 -5.77
CA GLU A 86 7.62 16.80 -6.48
C GLU A 86 6.69 17.27 -7.61
N ASN A 87 5.88 16.37 -8.18
CA ASN A 87 4.91 16.69 -9.23
C ASN A 87 3.56 17.18 -8.65
N GLY A 88 3.46 17.35 -7.32
CA GLY A 88 2.26 17.82 -6.65
C GLY A 88 1.18 16.74 -6.42
N VAL A 89 1.43 15.48 -6.76
CA VAL A 89 0.51 14.38 -6.47
C VAL A 89 0.44 14.16 -4.97
N ILE A 90 -0.78 14.11 -4.42
CA ILE A 90 -1.02 13.84 -3.02
C ILE A 90 -1.50 12.39 -2.88
N ALA A 91 -0.89 11.66 -1.94
CA ALA A 91 -1.33 10.32 -1.57
C ALA A 91 -1.65 10.24 -0.09
N MET A 92 -2.65 9.44 0.26
CA MET A 92 -3.03 9.11 1.63
C MET A 92 -2.98 7.60 1.84
N ILE A 93 -2.42 7.17 2.96
CA ILE A 93 -2.46 5.76 3.39
C ILE A 93 -3.04 5.64 4.79
N HIS A 94 -3.83 4.60 5.00
CA HIS A 94 -4.21 4.10 6.31
C HIS A 94 -3.90 2.61 6.39
N SER A 95 -2.97 2.25 7.27
CA SER A 95 -2.65 0.87 7.62
C SER A 95 -3.14 0.57 9.03
N SER A 96 -3.90 -0.52 9.22
CA SER A 96 -4.62 -0.76 10.47
C SER A 96 -4.64 -2.25 10.86
N ALA A 97 -4.40 -2.53 12.14
CA ALA A 97 -4.66 -3.80 12.82
C ALA A 97 -5.92 -3.75 13.70
N THR A 98 -6.75 -2.72 13.54
CA THR A 98 -8.05 -2.53 14.24
C THR A 98 -9.21 -2.39 13.25
N GLN A 99 -9.01 -2.82 12.01
CA GLN A 99 -10.03 -2.83 10.98
C GLN A 99 -10.84 -4.14 11.09
N TRP A 100 -11.92 -4.13 11.90
CA TRP A 100 -12.70 -5.34 12.22
C TRP A 100 -13.24 -6.06 10.99
N ARG A 101 -13.70 -5.33 9.99
CA ARG A 101 -13.93 -5.84 8.65
C ARG A 101 -12.67 -5.60 7.83
N HIS A 102 -11.94 -6.65 7.50
CA HIS A 102 -10.73 -6.56 6.69
C HIS A 102 -11.00 -5.76 5.41
N ARG A 103 -10.05 -4.92 5.05
CA ARG A 103 -10.19 -4.04 3.90
C ARG A 103 -8.88 -3.90 3.17
N PHE A 104 -8.94 -4.05 1.87
CA PHE A 104 -7.92 -3.61 0.93
C PHE A 104 -8.61 -2.76 -0.13
N ASN A 105 -8.16 -1.54 -0.29
CA ASN A 105 -8.69 -0.64 -1.30
C ASN A 105 -7.61 0.38 -1.67
N LEU A 106 -7.28 0.45 -2.95
CA LEU A 106 -6.41 1.47 -3.52
C LEU A 106 -7.16 2.18 -4.63
N GLU A 107 -7.39 3.47 -4.46
CA GLU A 107 -8.05 4.34 -5.41
C GLU A 107 -7.04 5.34 -5.97
N ILE A 108 -6.85 5.32 -7.29
CA ILE A 108 -5.95 6.20 -8.02
C ILE A 108 -6.81 7.11 -8.87
N ASN A 109 -6.87 8.39 -8.52
CA ASN A 109 -7.56 9.42 -9.27
C ASN A 109 -6.65 9.99 -10.34
N LEU A 110 -7.15 10.01 -11.58
CA LEU A 110 -6.47 10.52 -12.75
C LEU A 110 -7.29 11.66 -13.39
N GLN A 111 -6.71 12.38 -14.34
CA GLN A 111 -7.36 13.53 -14.98
C GLN A 111 -8.68 13.19 -15.69
N LYS A 112 -8.85 11.96 -16.15
CA LYS A 112 -10.02 11.53 -16.94
C LYS A 112 -10.74 10.31 -16.36
N GLY A 113 -10.57 10.06 -15.05
CA GLY A 113 -11.21 8.95 -14.38
C GLY A 113 -10.42 8.44 -13.19
N SER A 114 -10.75 7.24 -12.74
CA SER A 114 -10.08 6.58 -11.62
C SER A 114 -9.80 5.10 -11.92
N ILE A 115 -8.80 4.57 -11.24
CA ILE A 115 -8.52 3.14 -11.16
C ILE A 115 -8.70 2.73 -9.72
N ILE A 116 -9.51 1.69 -9.48
CA ILE A 116 -9.78 1.20 -8.13
C ILE A 116 -9.37 -0.27 -8.06
N LEU A 117 -8.48 -0.59 -7.13
CA LEU A 117 -8.14 -1.95 -6.76
C LEU A 117 -8.88 -2.27 -5.45
N GLY A 118 -9.84 -3.19 -5.53
CA GLY A 118 -10.70 -3.57 -4.41
C GLY A 118 -10.49 -5.02 -4.01
N GLY A 119 -10.28 -5.26 -2.71
CA GLY A 119 -10.02 -6.59 -2.19
C GLY A 119 -8.74 -7.23 -2.73
N PHE A 120 -8.43 -8.42 -2.29
CA PHE A 120 -7.46 -9.32 -2.92
C PHE A 120 -7.75 -10.76 -2.52
N LEU A 121 -7.30 -11.69 -3.37
CA LEU A 121 -7.46 -13.11 -3.10
C LEU A 121 -6.56 -13.52 -1.92
N SER A 122 -7.19 -13.89 -0.83
CA SER A 122 -6.52 -14.42 0.36
C SER A 122 -7.12 -15.78 0.72
N GLY A 123 -6.35 -16.60 1.43
CA GLY A 123 -6.83 -17.92 1.87
C GLY A 123 -8.10 -17.85 2.71
N THR A 124 -8.32 -16.76 3.44
CA THR A 124 -9.51 -16.53 4.28
C THR A 124 -10.66 -15.84 3.55
N LYS A 125 -10.42 -15.31 2.35
CA LYS A 125 -11.38 -14.48 1.59
C LYS A 125 -11.92 -13.27 2.37
N SER A 126 -11.23 -12.85 3.43
CA SER A 126 -11.71 -11.82 4.37
C SER A 126 -11.65 -10.40 3.82
N TYR A 127 -10.86 -10.17 2.76
CA TYR A 127 -10.72 -8.86 2.11
C TYR A 127 -11.73 -8.62 0.98
N GLY A 128 -12.63 -9.56 0.75
CA GLY A 128 -13.62 -9.50 -0.32
C GLY A 128 -13.08 -10.01 -1.66
N GLU A 129 -13.80 -9.67 -2.72
CA GLU A 129 -13.44 -10.06 -4.08
C GLU A 129 -12.30 -9.19 -4.59
N GLU A 130 -11.33 -9.79 -5.29
CA GLU A 130 -10.29 -9.04 -5.96
C GLU A 130 -10.83 -8.46 -7.26
N THR A 131 -10.88 -7.14 -7.31
CA THR A 131 -11.43 -6.40 -8.44
C THR A 131 -10.49 -5.29 -8.91
N LEU A 132 -10.49 -5.06 -10.22
CA LEU A 132 -9.91 -3.88 -10.86
C LEU A 132 -11.03 -3.15 -11.57
N THR A 133 -11.34 -1.93 -11.11
CA THR A 133 -12.40 -1.11 -11.69
C THR A 133 -11.80 0.14 -12.34
N PHE A 134 -12.22 0.41 -13.56
CA PHE A 134 -11.94 1.64 -14.29
C PHE A 134 -13.19 2.52 -14.26
N VAL A 135 -13.04 3.73 -13.78
CA VAL A 135 -14.06 4.76 -13.73
C VAL A 135 -13.73 5.80 -14.80
N TYR A 136 -14.67 6.12 -15.68
CA TYR A 136 -14.46 7.08 -16.78
C TYR A 136 -15.16 8.39 -16.47
N ALA A 137 -14.41 9.47 -16.30
CA ALA A 137 -14.97 10.79 -16.07
C ALA A 137 -15.74 11.26 -17.30
N ASP A 138 -16.98 11.70 -17.12
CA ASP A 138 -17.77 12.41 -18.12
C ASP A 138 -17.92 13.88 -17.67
N THR A 139 -17.04 14.73 -18.17
CA THR A 139 -17.02 16.15 -17.79
C THR A 139 -18.19 16.95 -18.35
N GLN A 140 -19.00 16.40 -19.25
CA GLN A 140 -20.16 17.07 -19.83
C GLN A 140 -21.48 16.70 -19.12
N LYS A 141 -21.51 15.57 -18.43
CA LYS A 141 -22.70 15.03 -17.75
C LYS A 141 -22.40 14.54 -16.34
N ASP A 142 -21.46 15.18 -15.66
CA ASP A 142 -21.10 14.78 -14.32
C ASP A 142 -22.27 14.96 -13.34
N ASN A 143 -22.89 13.84 -13.02
CA ASN A 143 -23.93 13.70 -12.01
C ASN A 143 -23.47 12.78 -10.84
N GLY A 144 -22.17 12.45 -10.75
CA GLY A 144 -21.64 11.55 -9.73
C GLY A 144 -21.94 10.06 -10.00
N ASP A 145 -22.40 9.70 -11.19
CA ASP A 145 -22.69 8.33 -11.63
C ASP A 145 -21.97 8.04 -12.98
N PRO A 146 -20.63 7.91 -12.95
CA PRO A 146 -19.84 7.72 -14.16
C PRO A 146 -19.96 6.28 -14.67
N ARG A 147 -19.60 6.09 -15.95
CA ARG A 147 -19.42 4.75 -16.51
C ARG A 147 -18.26 4.04 -15.81
N GLU A 148 -18.52 2.79 -15.40
CA GLU A 148 -17.52 1.92 -14.81
C GLU A 148 -17.34 0.62 -15.58
N GLU A 149 -16.11 0.11 -15.58
CA GLU A 149 -15.77 -1.22 -16.08
C GLU A 149 -15.00 -1.97 -15.00
N SER A 150 -15.54 -3.09 -14.52
CA SER A 150 -14.92 -3.87 -13.45
C SER A 150 -14.51 -5.25 -13.95
N ILE A 151 -13.28 -5.65 -13.59
CA ILE A 151 -12.73 -6.98 -13.82
C ILE A 151 -12.56 -7.66 -12.48
N ARG A 152 -13.13 -8.86 -12.34
CA ARG A 152 -12.97 -9.68 -11.17
C ARG A 152 -11.96 -10.80 -11.40
N TYR A 153 -11.05 -10.98 -10.48
CA TYR A 153 -10.05 -12.03 -10.51
C TYR A 153 -10.47 -13.20 -9.60
N ASN A 154 -10.32 -14.44 -10.06
CA ASN A 154 -10.69 -15.65 -9.35
C ASN A 154 -9.50 -16.57 -9.08
N LYS A 155 -8.33 -16.23 -9.61
CA LYS A 155 -7.09 -16.97 -9.45
C LYS A 155 -5.97 -16.02 -9.14
N ASP A 156 -5.10 -16.42 -8.25
CA ASP A 156 -3.90 -15.68 -7.89
C ASP A 156 -2.67 -16.40 -8.44
N PRO A 157 -2.10 -15.95 -9.59
CA PRO A 157 -0.86 -16.47 -10.12
C PRO A 157 0.39 -15.70 -9.67
N SER A 158 0.28 -14.82 -8.67
CA SER A 158 1.34 -13.87 -8.30
C SER A 158 2.65 -14.57 -7.93
N TRP A 159 2.59 -15.58 -7.07
CA TRP A 159 3.76 -16.36 -6.67
C TRP A 159 4.45 -17.04 -7.85
N GLN A 160 3.67 -17.65 -8.75
CA GLN A 160 4.24 -18.29 -9.94
C GLN A 160 4.94 -17.26 -10.84
N ARG A 161 4.29 -16.12 -11.07
CA ARG A 161 4.87 -15.05 -11.90
C ARG A 161 6.12 -14.44 -11.30
N GLU A 162 6.18 -14.29 -9.98
CA GLU A 162 7.35 -13.78 -9.26
C GLU A 162 8.55 -14.73 -9.47
N ILE A 163 8.35 -16.04 -9.28
CA ILE A 163 9.37 -17.05 -9.51
C ILE A 163 9.77 -17.11 -10.99
N ASP A 164 8.82 -17.05 -11.92
CA ASP A 164 9.10 -17.06 -13.36
C ASP A 164 9.99 -15.86 -13.77
N VAL A 165 9.73 -14.68 -13.23
CA VAL A 165 10.54 -13.47 -13.47
C VAL A 165 11.95 -13.65 -12.92
N LEU A 166 12.09 -14.17 -11.70
CA LEU A 166 13.40 -14.41 -11.09
C LEU A 166 14.21 -15.44 -11.90
N VAL A 167 13.61 -16.58 -12.22
CA VAL A 167 14.26 -17.65 -12.98
C VAL A 167 14.66 -17.19 -14.38
N SER A 168 13.76 -16.51 -15.09
CA SER A 168 14.06 -15.96 -16.41
C SER A 168 15.19 -14.94 -16.38
N SER A 169 15.21 -14.08 -15.35
CA SER A 169 16.28 -13.09 -15.18
C SER A 169 17.64 -13.74 -14.97
N ILE A 170 17.69 -14.84 -14.22
CA ILE A 170 18.94 -15.60 -14.01
C ILE A 170 19.39 -16.31 -15.30
N ILE A 171 18.49 -17.00 -16.00
CA ILE A 171 18.81 -17.76 -17.21
C ILE A 171 19.25 -16.83 -18.35
N GLU A 172 18.58 -15.67 -18.49
CA GLU A 172 18.80 -14.75 -19.58
C GLU A 172 19.82 -13.64 -19.26
N ASP A 173 20.41 -13.67 -18.05
CA ASP A 173 21.31 -12.64 -17.50
C ASP A 173 20.72 -11.21 -17.62
N LYS A 174 19.43 -11.09 -17.30
CA LYS A 174 18.69 -9.83 -17.37
C LYS A 174 18.49 -9.21 -16.00
N GLN A 175 18.54 -7.89 -15.95
CA GLN A 175 18.19 -7.17 -14.72
C GLN A 175 16.70 -7.31 -14.39
N ILE A 176 16.40 -7.52 -13.10
CA ILE A 176 15.05 -7.40 -12.57
C ILE A 176 14.67 -5.92 -12.57
N ILE A 177 13.69 -5.56 -13.39
CA ILE A 177 13.23 -4.17 -13.56
C ILE A 177 12.25 -3.76 -12.45
N ASN A 178 11.31 -4.65 -12.13
CA ASN A 178 10.28 -4.41 -11.10
C ASN A 178 10.58 -5.27 -9.87
N GLY A 179 10.47 -4.71 -8.68
CA GLY A 179 10.74 -5.43 -7.43
C GLY A 179 12.23 -5.69 -7.19
N SER A 180 13.13 -4.86 -7.75
CA SER A 180 14.55 -4.93 -7.47
C SER A 180 14.86 -4.58 -6.01
N SER A 181 16.04 -4.99 -5.51
CA SER A 181 16.51 -4.62 -4.16
C SER A 181 16.57 -3.10 -3.96
N ARG A 182 16.89 -2.34 -5.01
CA ARG A 182 16.87 -0.87 -4.97
C ARG A 182 15.45 -0.35 -4.82
N ASP A 183 14.50 -0.91 -5.53
CA ASP A 183 13.10 -0.53 -5.44
C ASP A 183 12.51 -0.86 -4.06
N ALA A 184 12.79 -2.06 -3.55
CA ALA A 184 12.42 -2.46 -2.20
C ALA A 184 13.02 -1.54 -1.12
N LEU A 185 14.28 -1.08 -1.29
CA LEU A 185 14.90 -0.11 -0.40
C LEU A 185 14.16 1.22 -0.38
N GLU A 186 13.73 1.73 -1.53
CA GLU A 186 12.97 2.99 -1.58
C GLU A 186 11.59 2.86 -0.90
N THR A 187 10.91 1.71 -1.03
CA THR A 187 9.67 1.44 -0.29
C THR A 187 9.92 1.37 1.21
N MET A 188 10.99 0.71 1.63
CA MET A 188 11.39 0.63 3.04
C MET A 188 11.74 2.00 3.62
N LYS A 189 12.47 2.85 2.89
CA LYS A 189 12.75 4.23 3.30
C LYS A 189 11.45 4.98 3.58
N MET A 190 10.46 4.84 2.70
CA MET A 190 9.17 5.52 2.86
C MET A 190 8.42 5.08 4.12
N VAL A 191 8.48 3.79 4.49
CA VAL A 191 7.96 3.29 5.79
C VAL A 191 8.62 4.03 6.94
N TYR A 192 9.96 4.12 6.94
CA TYR A 192 10.71 4.78 8.00
C TYR A 192 10.53 6.30 8.01
N GLU A 193 10.33 6.94 6.88
CA GLU A 193 9.96 8.36 6.80
C GLU A 193 8.58 8.63 7.42
N ILE A 194 7.62 7.73 7.24
CA ILE A 194 6.32 7.82 7.91
C ILE A 194 6.51 7.74 9.43
N TYR A 195 7.28 6.76 9.94
CA TYR A 195 7.58 6.69 11.37
C TYR A 195 8.33 7.93 11.87
N TYR A 196 9.28 8.46 11.09
CA TYR A 196 10.05 9.63 11.45
C TYR A 196 9.21 10.91 11.47
N SER A 197 8.23 11.03 10.61
CA SER A 197 7.35 12.19 10.49
C SER A 197 6.44 12.39 11.71
N ASP A 198 6.07 11.32 12.42
CA ASP A 198 5.39 11.41 13.71
C ASP A 198 6.39 11.69 14.81
N SER A 199 6.38 12.90 15.37
CA SER A 199 7.36 13.33 16.37
C SER A 199 7.28 12.50 17.66
N VAL A 200 6.07 12.12 18.09
CA VAL A 200 5.86 11.33 19.31
C VAL A 200 6.42 9.92 19.12
N TRP A 201 6.10 9.29 18.00
CA TRP A 201 6.58 7.95 17.66
C TRP A 201 8.09 7.92 17.44
N ARG A 202 8.59 8.89 16.67
CA ARG A 202 10.02 9.07 16.43
C ARG A 202 10.81 9.18 17.72
N ASP A 203 10.40 10.06 18.62
CA ASP A 203 11.15 10.37 19.85
C ASP A 203 11.07 9.19 20.85
N LYS A 204 9.89 8.53 20.95
CA LYS A 204 9.71 7.31 21.75
C LYS A 204 10.68 6.20 21.35
N PHE A 205 10.86 5.97 20.05
CA PHE A 205 11.66 4.87 19.54
C PHE A 205 13.03 5.29 18.98
N LYS A 206 13.41 6.57 19.15
CA LYS A 206 14.69 7.15 18.68
C LYS A 206 14.96 6.87 17.20
N ILE A 207 13.91 7.00 16.37
CA ILE A 207 13.98 6.72 14.94
C ILE A 207 14.82 7.81 14.28
N LYS A 208 15.84 7.37 13.51
CA LYS A 208 16.65 8.27 12.70
C LYS A 208 15.99 8.52 11.37
N LYS A 209 16.30 9.68 10.79
CA LYS A 209 15.89 9.96 9.41
C LYS A 209 16.55 8.94 8.47
N PRO A 210 15.78 8.24 7.61
CA PRO A 210 16.29 7.25 6.67
C PRO A 210 17.14 7.85 5.55
#